data_86f350201a29ec447ef83be4e2894ef9
#
_entry.id   86f350201a29ec447ef83be4e2894ef9
#
_cell.length_a   1.000
_cell.length_b   1.000
_cell.length_c   1.000
_cell.angle_alpha   90.00
_cell.angle_beta   90.00
_cell.angle_gamma   90.00
#
_symmetry.space_group_name_H-M   'P 1'
#
loop_
_entity.id
_entity.type
_entity.pdbx_description
1 polymer ?
#
loop_
_entity_poly.entity_id
_entity_poly.type
_entity_poly.pdbx_seq_one_letter_code
_entity_poly.pdbx_strand_id
1 'polypeptide(L)'
;MNILFVCSQNKRRSLTAEKILDGEGGHRVRSAGTENNARVKVTPGLLGWADLIFCFEKKHRRRIEEKYQDIISGKKIVTMNVPDDYEYMDEELQEIICSYFDNYCSETEE
;
A
#
# COMPACT_ATOMS: atom_id res chain seq x y z
N MET A 1 11.26 -4.86 -6.18
CA MET A 1 9.93 -5.28 -6.65
C MET A 1 8.98 -4.09 -6.68
N ASN A 2 7.81 -4.31 -7.24
CA ASN A 2 6.80 -3.27 -7.33
C ASN A 2 5.83 -3.39 -6.15
N ILE A 3 5.67 -2.31 -5.39
CA ILE A 3 4.88 -2.33 -4.15
C ILE A 3 3.79 -1.27 -4.23
N LEU A 4 2.57 -1.66 -3.87
CA LEU A 4 1.43 -0.75 -3.88
C LEU A 4 0.86 -0.62 -2.47
N PHE A 5 0.72 0.61 -1.98
CA PHE A 5 0.08 0.89 -0.70
C PHE A 5 -1.32 1.43 -0.97
N VAL A 6 -2.31 0.88 -0.28
CA VAL A 6 -3.72 1.21 -0.53
C VAL A 6 -4.40 1.69 0.75
N CYS A 7 -5.02 2.85 0.69
CA CYS A 7 -5.87 3.36 1.77
C CYS A 7 -7.21 3.79 1.17
N SER A 8 -7.95 4.67 1.84
CA SER A 8 -9.27 5.08 1.35
C SER A 8 -9.18 6.15 0.26
N GLN A 9 -8.53 7.27 0.55
CA GLN A 9 -8.52 8.42 -0.36
C GLN A 9 -7.18 8.74 -0.98
N ASN A 10 -6.11 8.07 -0.57
CA ASN A 10 -4.76 8.29 -1.10
C ASN A 10 -4.28 9.73 -0.89
N LYS A 11 -4.62 10.30 0.25
CA LYS A 11 -4.21 11.67 0.58
C LYS A 11 -3.24 11.73 1.75
N ARG A 12 -3.26 10.72 2.62
CA ARG A 12 -2.43 10.73 3.82
C ARG A 12 -1.62 9.47 3.96
N ARG A 13 -2.23 8.36 4.39
CA ARG A 13 -1.50 7.13 4.74
C ARG A 13 -0.72 6.53 3.56
N SER A 14 -1.40 6.22 2.49
CA SER A 14 -0.73 5.56 1.37
C SER A 14 0.19 6.53 0.63
N LEU A 15 -0.16 7.81 0.56
CA LEU A 15 0.70 8.79 -0.07
C LEU A 15 1.99 8.99 0.74
N THR A 16 1.89 8.95 2.08
CA THR A 16 3.08 9.00 2.92
C THR A 16 4.02 7.85 2.58
N ALA A 17 3.47 6.64 2.46
CA ALA A 17 4.29 5.46 2.14
C ALA A 17 5.01 5.63 0.81
N GLU A 18 4.31 6.10 -0.20
CA GLU A 18 4.93 6.31 -1.50
C GLU A 18 6.06 7.34 -1.41
N LYS A 19 5.82 8.44 -0.71
CA LYS A 19 6.80 9.52 -0.64
C LYS A 19 8.08 9.13 0.07
N ILE A 20 7.97 8.31 1.13
CA ILE A 20 9.16 7.98 1.90
C ILE A 20 9.85 6.72 1.40
N LEU A 21 9.18 5.86 0.64
CA LEU A 21 9.73 4.56 0.29
C LEU A 21 10.06 4.35 -1.18
N ASP A 22 9.52 5.18 -2.08
CA ASP A 22 9.77 4.95 -3.51
C ASP A 22 11.27 5.09 -3.79
N GLY A 23 11.86 4.04 -4.33
CA GLY A 23 13.29 4.00 -4.61
C GLY A 23 14.12 3.33 -3.55
N GLU A 24 13.56 3.13 -2.34
CA GLU A 24 14.31 2.51 -1.26
C GLU A 24 14.64 1.06 -1.61
N GLY A 25 15.89 0.70 -1.44
CA GLY A 25 16.34 -0.66 -1.71
C GLY A 25 16.10 -1.11 -3.15
N GLY A 26 15.94 -0.16 -4.08
CA GLY A 26 15.66 -0.47 -5.47
C GLY A 26 14.21 -0.80 -5.76
N HIS A 27 13.32 -0.69 -4.77
CA HIS A 27 11.91 -0.98 -4.96
C HIS A 27 11.17 0.21 -5.55
N ARG A 28 10.17 -0.06 -6.37
CA ARG A 28 9.27 0.98 -6.87
C ARG A 28 8.01 0.96 -6.04
N VAL A 29 7.59 2.11 -5.54
CA VAL A 29 6.45 2.21 -4.64
C VAL A 29 5.43 3.19 -5.19
N ARG A 30 4.17 2.73 -5.28
CA ARG A 30 3.06 3.57 -5.69
C ARG A 30 1.96 3.49 -4.65
N SER A 31 0.97 4.36 -4.75
CA SER A 31 -0.11 4.40 -3.78
C SER A 31 -1.43 4.69 -4.49
N ALA A 32 -2.52 4.25 -3.85
CA ALA A 32 -3.86 4.46 -4.42
C ALA A 32 -4.90 4.38 -3.31
N GLY A 33 -6.12 4.77 -3.61
CA GLY A 33 -7.23 4.69 -2.68
C GLY A 33 -8.37 3.90 -3.26
N THR A 34 -9.20 3.33 -2.37
CA THR A 34 -10.32 2.50 -2.79
C THR A 34 -11.59 3.30 -3.08
N GLU A 35 -11.68 4.55 -2.60
CA GLU A 35 -12.89 5.34 -2.77
C GLU A 35 -12.92 6.04 -4.13
N ASN A 36 -14.13 6.32 -4.61
CA ASN A 36 -14.29 6.92 -5.93
C ASN A 36 -13.62 8.27 -6.05
N ASN A 37 -13.53 9.02 -4.94
CA ASN A 37 -12.91 10.35 -4.97
C ASN A 37 -11.46 10.33 -4.56
N ALA A 38 -10.82 9.18 -4.57
CA ALA A 38 -9.41 9.10 -4.20
C ALA A 38 -8.55 9.92 -5.15
N ARG A 39 -7.46 10.47 -4.64
CA ARG A 39 -6.52 11.24 -5.45
C ARG A 39 -6.01 10.41 -6.62
N VAL A 40 -5.60 9.18 -6.33
CA VAL A 40 -5.30 8.19 -7.37
C VAL A 40 -6.12 6.97 -6.99
N LYS A 41 -7.04 6.57 -7.85
CA LYS A 41 -7.92 5.46 -7.54
C LYS A 41 -7.26 4.13 -7.92
N VAL A 42 -7.53 3.09 -7.12
CA VAL A 42 -7.08 1.74 -7.45
C VAL A 42 -7.64 1.33 -8.82
N THR A 43 -6.79 0.77 -9.66
CA THR A 43 -7.19 0.29 -10.98
C THR A 43 -6.66 -1.12 -11.19
N PRO A 44 -7.24 -1.86 -12.14
CA PRO A 44 -6.68 -3.18 -12.48
C PRO A 44 -5.20 -3.09 -12.88
N GLY A 45 -4.83 -2.01 -13.57
CA GLY A 45 -3.44 -1.84 -14.00
C GLY A 45 -2.48 -1.71 -12.84
N LEU A 46 -2.85 -0.93 -11.81
CA LEU A 46 -2.00 -0.80 -10.63
C LEU A 46 -1.89 -2.12 -9.87
N LEU A 47 -3.01 -2.81 -9.71
CA LEU A 47 -3.00 -4.09 -9.02
C LEU A 47 -2.19 -5.13 -9.76
N GLY A 48 -2.27 -5.13 -11.09
CA GLY A 48 -1.49 -6.04 -11.90
C GLY A 48 0.00 -5.72 -11.87
N TRP A 49 0.33 -4.43 -11.78
CA TRP A 49 1.72 -3.98 -11.71
C TRP A 49 2.38 -4.41 -10.39
N ALA A 50 1.63 -4.48 -9.30
CA ALA A 50 2.20 -4.71 -7.98
C ALA A 50 2.59 -6.16 -7.76
N ASP A 51 3.76 -6.36 -7.16
CA ASP A 51 4.19 -7.67 -6.69
C ASP A 51 3.75 -7.89 -5.25
N LEU A 52 3.63 -6.81 -4.48
CA LEU A 52 3.25 -6.86 -3.07
C LEU A 52 2.30 -5.71 -2.82
N ILE A 53 1.19 -5.98 -2.14
CA ILE A 53 0.17 -4.98 -1.86
C ILE A 53 0.01 -4.85 -0.35
N PHE A 54 0.15 -3.62 0.16
CA PHE A 54 -0.13 -3.31 1.55
C PHE A 54 -1.45 -2.56 1.63
N CYS A 55 -2.37 -3.05 2.44
CA CYS A 55 -3.63 -2.35 2.70
C CYS A 55 -3.58 -1.83 4.13
N PHE A 56 -3.92 -0.57 4.34
CA PHE A 56 -3.85 0.01 5.68
C PHE A 56 -4.93 -0.54 6.60
N GLU A 57 -6.09 -0.95 6.06
CA GLU A 57 -7.16 -1.53 6.85
C GLU A 57 -7.80 -2.70 6.13
N LYS A 58 -8.49 -3.54 6.90
CA LYS A 58 -9.19 -4.68 6.30
C LYS A 58 -10.22 -4.26 5.26
N LYS A 59 -10.85 -3.12 5.44
CA LYS A 59 -11.87 -2.67 4.48
C LYS A 59 -11.26 -2.41 3.11
N HIS A 60 -10.01 -1.97 3.04
CA HIS A 60 -9.34 -1.75 1.77
C HIS A 60 -9.10 -3.07 1.06
N ARG A 61 -8.62 -4.06 1.80
CA ARG A 61 -8.39 -5.38 1.24
C ARG A 61 -9.69 -6.00 0.77
N ARG A 62 -10.75 -5.87 1.57
CA ARG A 62 -12.05 -6.44 1.22
C ARG A 62 -12.58 -5.82 -0.08
N ARG A 63 -12.45 -4.50 -0.23
CA ARG A 63 -12.90 -3.82 -1.45
C ARG A 63 -12.15 -4.32 -2.68
N ILE A 64 -10.86 -4.52 -2.55
CA ILE A 64 -10.05 -5.03 -3.65
C ILE A 64 -10.44 -6.47 -3.98
N GLU A 65 -10.64 -7.29 -2.96
CA GLU A 65 -11.02 -8.69 -3.17
C GLU A 65 -12.38 -8.81 -3.85
N GLU A 66 -13.34 -7.98 -3.43
CA GLU A 66 -14.67 -8.05 -4.02
C GLU A 66 -14.69 -7.65 -5.49
N LYS A 67 -13.85 -6.70 -5.87
CA LYS A 67 -13.92 -6.13 -7.20
C LYS A 67 -12.89 -6.67 -8.17
N TYR A 68 -11.75 -7.13 -7.68
CA TYR A 68 -10.62 -7.47 -8.54
C TYR A 68 -10.01 -8.83 -8.21
N GLN A 69 -10.82 -9.77 -7.75
CA GLN A 69 -10.33 -11.08 -7.29
C GLN A 69 -9.43 -11.77 -8.32
N ASP A 70 -9.80 -11.71 -9.59
CA ASP A 70 -9.02 -12.38 -10.62
C ASP A 70 -7.61 -11.80 -10.77
N ILE A 71 -7.50 -10.50 -10.57
CA ILE A 71 -6.22 -9.83 -10.78
C ILE A 71 -5.27 -10.08 -9.62
N ILE A 72 -5.80 -10.13 -8.39
CA ILE A 72 -4.95 -10.27 -7.22
C ILE A 72 -4.73 -11.71 -6.79
N SER A 73 -5.33 -12.65 -7.49
CA SER A 73 -5.17 -14.07 -7.15
C SER A 73 -3.69 -14.44 -7.20
N GLY A 74 -3.20 -15.04 -6.12
CA GLY A 74 -1.78 -15.42 -6.03
C GLY A 74 -0.85 -14.31 -5.58
N LYS A 75 -1.32 -13.08 -5.47
CA LYS A 75 -0.46 -11.99 -4.99
C LYS A 75 -0.47 -11.91 -3.47
N LYS A 76 0.63 -11.47 -2.92
CA LYS A 76 0.73 -11.28 -1.48
C LYS A 76 0.08 -9.96 -1.09
N ILE A 77 -0.85 -10.02 -0.15
CA ILE A 77 -1.52 -8.83 0.37
C ILE A 77 -1.35 -8.80 1.88
N VAL A 78 -0.85 -7.70 2.41
CA VAL A 78 -0.61 -7.54 3.84
C VAL A 78 -1.55 -6.46 4.36
N THR A 79 -2.31 -6.77 5.42
CA THR A 79 -3.16 -5.78 6.08
C THR A 79 -2.42 -5.25 7.29
N MET A 80 -2.21 -3.94 7.34
CA MET A 80 -1.38 -3.35 8.38
C MET A 80 -2.15 -2.91 9.62
N ASN A 81 -3.47 -2.77 9.50
CA ASN A 81 -4.33 -2.34 10.63
C ASN A 81 -3.94 -0.97 11.18
N VAL A 82 -3.74 -0.02 10.30
CA VAL A 82 -3.40 1.36 10.66
C VAL A 82 -4.62 2.23 10.41
N PRO A 83 -5.24 2.79 11.46
CA PRO A 83 -6.46 3.58 11.29
C PRO A 83 -6.20 4.93 10.63
N ASP A 84 -7.27 5.61 10.25
CA ASP A 84 -7.18 6.89 9.56
C ASP A 84 -7.09 8.02 10.58
N ASP A 85 -6.09 7.95 11.46
CA ASP A 85 -5.90 8.94 12.52
C ASP A 85 -4.65 9.79 12.33
N TYR A 86 -3.98 9.64 11.21
CA TYR A 86 -2.69 10.27 11.00
C TYR A 86 -2.74 11.32 9.90
N GLU A 87 -2.03 12.41 10.10
CA GLU A 87 -1.87 13.41 9.06
C GLU A 87 -0.84 12.93 8.04
N TYR A 88 -0.83 13.59 6.89
CA TYR A 88 0.18 13.30 5.87
C TYR A 88 1.58 13.52 6.45
N MET A 89 2.45 12.54 6.27
CA MET A 89 3.84 12.56 6.75
C MET A 89 4.01 12.59 8.27
N ASP A 90 2.97 12.19 9.02
CA ASP A 90 3.06 12.05 10.47
C ASP A 90 4.22 11.11 10.83
N GLU A 91 5.03 11.47 11.82
CA GLU A 91 6.24 10.70 12.15
C GLU A 91 5.94 9.31 12.65
N GLU A 92 4.92 9.16 13.49
CA GLU A 92 4.56 7.82 13.96
C GLU A 92 4.07 6.95 12.80
N LEU A 93 3.29 7.53 11.89
CA LEU A 93 2.84 6.82 10.70
C LEU A 93 4.03 6.35 9.87
N GLN A 94 5.04 7.20 9.68
CA GLN A 94 6.23 6.82 8.94
C GLN A 94 6.94 5.65 9.59
N GLU A 95 7.05 5.64 10.92
CA GLU A 95 7.70 4.54 11.64
C GLU A 95 6.97 3.22 11.44
N ILE A 96 5.64 3.26 11.51
CA ILE A 96 4.83 2.06 11.32
C ILE A 96 5.02 1.53 9.89
N ILE A 97 4.95 2.41 8.91
CA ILE A 97 5.12 2.03 7.51
C ILE A 97 6.50 1.42 7.27
N CYS A 98 7.54 2.04 7.79
CA CYS A 98 8.89 1.53 7.62
C CYS A 98 9.08 0.17 8.26
N SER A 99 8.46 -0.05 9.41
CA SER A 99 8.54 -1.34 10.08
C SER A 99 7.93 -2.45 9.22
N TYR A 100 6.77 -2.21 8.62
CA TYR A 100 6.16 -3.20 7.73
C TYR A 100 7.01 -3.40 6.48
N PHE A 101 7.49 -2.30 5.90
CA PHE A 101 8.31 -2.39 4.71
C PHE A 101 9.56 -3.23 4.98
N ASP A 102 10.24 -2.99 6.10
CA ASP A 102 11.44 -3.74 6.44
C ASP A 102 11.14 -5.21 6.64
N ASN A 103 10.03 -5.54 7.28
CA ASN A 103 9.67 -6.93 7.52
C ASN A 103 9.40 -7.72 6.25
N TYR A 104 8.89 -7.07 5.22
CA TYR A 104 8.46 -7.77 4.01
C TYR A 104 9.35 -7.53 2.80
N CYS A 105 10.23 -6.55 2.85
CA CYS A 105 11.00 -6.15 1.68
C CYS A 105 12.51 -6.17 1.85
N SER A 106 13.01 -6.36 3.07
CA SER A 106 14.46 -6.26 3.30
C SER A 106 15.10 -7.60 3.41
N GLU A 107 14.42 -8.59 3.11
CA GLU A 107 14.92 -9.86 3.36
C GLU A 107 15.97 -10.28 2.54
N THR A 108 16.28 -9.72 1.70
CA THR A 108 17.27 -10.22 1.02
C THR A 108 18.45 -10.53 1.68
N GLU A 109 18.70 -10.58 2.40
CA GLU A 109 19.77 -10.92 2.97
C GLU A 109 20.05 -12.01 3.17
N GLU A 110 19.90 -12.42 2.92
CA GLU A 110 20.26 -13.42 3.11
C GLU A 110 20.56 -13.86 2.77
#